data_c2783b0e5912c32d5ee90ffa8fa11f7e
#
_entry.id   c2783b0e5912c32d5ee90ffa8fa11f7e
#
_cell.length_a   1.000
_cell.length_b   1.000
_cell.length_c   1.000
_cell.angle_alpha   90.00
_cell.angle_beta   90.00
_cell.angle_gamma   90.00
#
_symmetry.space_group_name_H-M   'P 1'
#
loop_
_entity.id
_entity.type
_entity.pdbx_description
1 polymer ?
#
loop_
_entity_poly.entity_id
_entity_poly.type
_entity_poly.pdbx_seq_one_letter_code
_entity_poly.pdbx_strand_id
1 'polypeptide(L)'
;CCLEIGSAIGYSAMMLVSNINNFKVETIELNEERYLEAVKNIEENNLKSQIIIHHGDALSFDLEHLKIKKYDCLFIDAAKAQYQKFFEKYMPLVADEGICIVDNLDFHGMIFDIDNIKNRNTKQLVKKIKRFKDWIFDNELYDVEYHHVGDGICVIRKRVAQ
;
A
#
# COMPACT_ATOMS: atom_id res chain seq x y z
N CYS A 1 -2.76 -13.52 -4.06
CA CYS A 1 -2.61 -13.02 -2.68
C CYS A 1 -2.04 -11.60 -2.68
N CYS A 2 -2.37 -10.84 -1.65
CA CYS A 2 -1.94 -9.45 -1.50
C CYS A 2 -1.20 -9.24 -0.17
N LEU A 3 -0.13 -8.44 -0.21
CA LEU A 3 0.43 -7.80 0.97
C LEU A 3 -0.08 -6.37 1.02
N GLU A 4 -0.69 -5.99 2.14
CA GLU A 4 -1.22 -4.64 2.36
C GLU A 4 -0.42 -3.92 3.44
N ILE A 5 -0.05 -2.68 3.18
CA ILE A 5 0.60 -1.81 4.17
C ILE A 5 -0.39 -0.72 4.59
N GLY A 6 -0.89 -0.84 5.83
CA GLY A 6 -1.92 0.04 6.38
C GLY A 6 -3.31 -0.53 6.23
N SER A 7 -3.71 -1.45 7.11
CA SER A 7 -5.06 -2.05 7.07
C SER A 7 -6.15 -1.18 7.66
N ALA A 8 -5.80 -0.16 8.43
CA ALA A 8 -6.76 0.54 9.26
C ALA A 8 -7.66 -0.45 10.05
N ILE A 9 -8.97 -0.40 9.86
CA ILE A 9 -9.92 -1.33 10.51
C ILE A 9 -10.17 -2.62 9.70
N GLY A 10 -9.35 -2.91 8.68
CA GLY A 10 -9.41 -4.13 7.88
C GLY A 10 -10.38 -4.09 6.70
N TYR A 11 -10.96 -2.93 6.38
CA TYR A 11 -12.00 -2.83 5.35
C TYR A 11 -11.51 -3.26 3.96
N SER A 12 -10.38 -2.73 3.49
CA SER A 12 -9.78 -3.06 2.18
C SER A 12 -9.45 -4.54 2.06
N ALA A 13 -8.83 -5.13 3.09
CA ALA A 13 -8.51 -6.55 3.13
C ALA A 13 -9.77 -7.42 3.01
N MET A 14 -10.83 -7.09 3.78
CA MET A 14 -12.11 -7.80 3.71
C MET A 14 -12.78 -7.65 2.35
N MET A 15 -12.75 -6.47 1.73
CA MET A 15 -13.30 -6.26 0.39
C MET A 15 -12.55 -7.07 -0.68
N LEU A 16 -11.23 -7.17 -0.60
CA LEU A 16 -10.42 -7.96 -1.52
C LEU A 16 -10.80 -9.44 -1.46
N VAL A 17 -10.83 -10.04 -0.26
CA VAL A 17 -11.15 -11.46 -0.13
C VAL A 17 -12.61 -11.79 -0.41
N SER A 18 -13.53 -10.84 -0.22
CA SER A 18 -14.95 -11.04 -0.51
C SER A 18 -15.28 -10.96 -2.01
N ASN A 19 -14.46 -10.27 -2.80
CA ASN A 19 -14.71 -10.05 -4.21
C ASN A 19 -13.83 -10.90 -5.14
N ILE A 20 -12.77 -11.52 -4.61
CA ILE A 20 -11.83 -12.33 -5.39
C ILE A 20 -11.81 -13.74 -4.82
N ASN A 21 -12.25 -14.73 -5.60
CA ASN A 21 -12.29 -16.12 -5.16
C ASN A 21 -10.90 -16.65 -4.78
N ASN A 22 -10.82 -17.37 -3.66
CA ASN A 22 -9.60 -17.98 -3.13
C ASN A 22 -8.46 -16.99 -2.88
N PHE A 23 -8.79 -15.72 -2.69
CA PHE A 23 -7.79 -14.68 -2.43
C PHE A 23 -7.39 -14.65 -0.94
N LYS A 24 -6.14 -14.33 -0.70
CA LYS A 24 -5.60 -14.14 0.65
C LYS A 24 -4.94 -12.79 0.76
N VAL A 25 -5.11 -12.17 1.92
CA VAL A 25 -4.46 -10.90 2.25
C VAL A 25 -3.63 -11.07 3.52
N GLU A 26 -2.40 -10.60 3.47
CA GLU A 26 -1.57 -10.39 4.64
C GLU A 26 -1.34 -8.90 4.80
N THR A 27 -1.59 -8.33 5.99
CA THR A 27 -1.62 -6.90 6.20
C THR A 27 -0.91 -6.48 7.49
N ILE A 28 -0.38 -5.25 7.50
CA ILE A 28 0.37 -4.69 8.64
C ILE A 28 -0.29 -3.37 9.05
N GLU A 29 -0.65 -3.22 10.33
CA GLU A 29 -1.21 -2.00 10.91
C GLU A 29 -0.35 -1.52 12.08
N LEU A 30 0.00 -0.23 12.04
CA LEU A 30 0.82 0.41 13.06
C LEU A 30 0.03 0.77 14.31
N ASN A 31 -1.20 1.25 14.13
CA ASN A 31 -2.03 1.74 15.22
C ASN A 31 -2.72 0.58 15.94
N GLU A 32 -2.45 0.43 17.25
CA GLU A 32 -2.97 -0.69 18.04
C GLU A 32 -4.50 -0.73 18.10
N GLU A 33 -5.15 0.42 18.27
CA GLU A 33 -6.62 0.49 18.35
C GLU A 33 -7.26 0.03 17.03
N ARG A 34 -6.73 0.50 15.89
CA ARG A 34 -7.19 0.09 14.56
C ARG A 34 -6.90 -1.38 14.28
N TYR A 35 -5.73 -1.86 14.69
CA TYR A 35 -5.39 -3.28 14.62
C TYR A 35 -6.39 -4.15 15.37
N LEU A 36 -6.72 -3.81 16.63
CA LEU A 36 -7.68 -4.55 17.45
C LEU A 36 -9.09 -4.52 16.84
N GLU A 37 -9.50 -3.39 16.30
CA GLU A 37 -10.77 -3.27 15.58
C GLU A 37 -10.77 -4.11 14.30
N ALA A 38 -9.69 -4.10 13.53
CA ALA A 38 -9.55 -4.95 12.35
C ALA A 38 -9.62 -6.44 12.68
N VAL A 39 -8.93 -6.88 13.73
CA VAL A 39 -9.01 -8.28 14.22
C VAL A 39 -10.46 -8.64 14.52
N LYS A 40 -11.18 -7.80 15.25
CA LYS A 40 -12.61 -8.02 15.58
C LYS A 40 -13.45 -8.12 14.30
N ASN A 41 -13.30 -7.18 13.37
CA ASN A 41 -14.05 -7.17 12.12
C ASN A 41 -13.79 -8.44 11.26
N ILE A 42 -12.54 -8.88 11.19
CA ILE A 42 -12.14 -10.11 10.47
C ILE A 42 -12.77 -11.34 11.12
N GLU A 43 -12.83 -11.40 12.45
CA GLU A 43 -13.43 -12.49 13.20
C GLU A 43 -14.94 -12.56 13.02
N GLU A 44 -15.63 -11.42 13.19
CA GLU A 44 -17.08 -11.32 13.04
C GLU A 44 -17.57 -11.69 11.64
N ASN A 45 -16.73 -11.49 10.62
CA ASN A 45 -17.02 -11.86 9.24
C ASN A 45 -16.49 -13.25 8.84
N ASN A 46 -15.93 -14.04 9.78
CA ASN A 46 -15.37 -15.38 9.53
C ASN A 46 -14.26 -15.42 8.47
N LEU A 47 -13.42 -14.39 8.39
CA LEU A 47 -12.38 -14.23 7.35
C LEU A 47 -10.96 -14.57 7.84
N LYS A 48 -10.78 -15.10 9.05
CA LYS A 48 -9.45 -15.48 9.62
C LYS A 48 -8.64 -16.46 8.77
N SER A 49 -9.30 -17.27 7.96
CA SER A 49 -8.61 -18.22 7.07
C SER A 49 -8.04 -17.56 5.82
N GLN A 50 -8.47 -16.33 5.51
CA GLN A 50 -8.10 -15.60 4.30
C GLN A 50 -7.30 -14.34 4.59
N ILE A 51 -7.43 -13.76 5.80
CA ILE A 51 -6.75 -12.53 6.20
C ILE A 51 -5.84 -12.79 7.39
N ILE A 52 -4.55 -12.47 7.21
CA ILE A 52 -3.54 -12.47 8.27
C ILE A 52 -3.21 -11.02 8.56
N ILE A 53 -3.38 -10.58 9.81
CA ILE A 53 -3.07 -9.22 10.21
C ILE A 53 -1.95 -9.20 11.26
N HIS A 54 -1.00 -8.30 11.07
CA HIS A 54 0.11 -8.06 11.99
C HIS A 54 0.01 -6.66 12.59
N HIS A 55 0.28 -6.56 13.90
CA HIS A 55 0.50 -5.28 14.56
C HIS A 55 1.98 -4.90 14.51
N GLY A 56 2.31 -3.74 13.97
CA GLY A 56 3.68 -3.26 13.92
C GLY A 56 3.92 -2.11 12.94
N ASP A 57 5.10 -1.52 13.06
CA ASP A 57 5.57 -0.51 12.10
C ASP A 57 6.14 -1.20 10.87
N ALA A 58 5.48 -1.01 9.72
CA ALA A 58 5.90 -1.60 8.45
C ALA A 58 7.33 -1.19 8.03
N LEU A 59 7.86 -0.05 8.50
CA LEU A 59 9.25 0.34 8.21
C LEU A 59 10.27 -0.56 8.92
N SER A 60 9.98 -0.94 10.18
CA SER A 60 10.86 -1.78 11.01
C SER A 60 10.41 -3.23 11.07
N PHE A 61 9.26 -3.58 10.48
CA PHE A 61 8.70 -4.94 10.53
C PHE A 61 9.69 -5.97 9.96
N ASP A 62 9.91 -7.05 10.72
CA ASP A 62 10.76 -8.15 10.27
C ASP A 62 10.01 -9.00 9.24
N LEU A 63 10.56 -9.06 8.02
CA LEU A 63 9.97 -9.79 6.90
C LEU A 63 9.89 -11.32 7.15
N GLU A 64 10.66 -11.85 8.08
CA GLU A 64 10.60 -13.27 8.45
C GLU A 64 9.28 -13.65 9.13
N HIS A 65 8.60 -12.68 9.73
CA HIS A 65 7.28 -12.88 10.34
C HIS A 65 6.15 -13.03 9.31
N LEU A 66 6.36 -12.60 8.06
CA LEU A 66 5.39 -12.79 7.00
C LEU A 66 5.20 -14.28 6.68
N LYS A 67 3.94 -14.70 6.54
CA LYS A 67 3.57 -16.10 6.31
C LYS A 67 3.61 -16.46 4.83
N ILE A 68 3.35 -15.48 3.95
CA ILE A 68 3.39 -15.64 2.51
C ILE A 68 4.76 -15.15 2.01
N LYS A 69 5.41 -15.91 1.13
CA LYS A 69 6.78 -15.62 0.68
C LYS A 69 6.84 -14.80 -0.61
N LYS A 70 5.78 -14.88 -1.42
CA LYS A 70 5.63 -14.11 -2.67
C LYS A 70 4.17 -13.70 -2.82
N TYR A 71 3.96 -12.46 -3.23
CA TYR A 71 2.66 -11.84 -3.38
C TYR A 71 2.38 -11.51 -4.84
N ASP A 72 1.13 -11.67 -5.26
CA ASP A 72 0.67 -11.22 -6.58
C ASP A 72 0.41 -9.72 -6.59
N CYS A 73 0.13 -9.15 -5.41
CA CYS A 73 -0.15 -7.73 -5.24
C CYS A 73 0.53 -7.19 -3.97
N LEU A 74 1.09 -5.99 -4.08
CA LEU A 74 1.45 -5.13 -2.96
C LEU A 74 0.52 -3.92 -2.98
N PHE A 75 -0.22 -3.68 -1.90
CA PHE A 75 -1.09 -2.52 -1.77
C PHE A 75 -0.55 -1.59 -0.68
N ILE A 76 -0.23 -0.35 -1.06
CA ILE A 76 0.31 0.66 -0.14
C ILE A 76 -0.72 1.76 0.07
N ASP A 77 -1.37 1.75 1.23
CA ASP A 77 -2.31 2.78 1.72
C ASP A 77 -1.99 3.13 3.18
N ALA A 78 -0.75 3.56 3.42
CA ALA A 78 -0.24 3.88 4.74
C ALA A 78 0.26 5.33 4.82
N ALA A 79 1.21 5.60 5.71
CA ALA A 79 1.80 6.92 5.89
C ALA A 79 2.44 7.44 4.60
N LYS A 80 1.75 8.37 3.92
CA LYS A 80 2.08 8.89 2.58
C LYS A 80 3.51 9.47 2.47
N ALA A 81 4.05 9.97 3.59
CA ALA A 81 5.42 10.45 3.65
C ALA A 81 6.50 9.34 3.48
N GLN A 82 6.11 8.08 3.50
CA GLN A 82 7.01 6.91 3.53
C GLN A 82 6.84 5.98 2.31
N TYR A 83 6.06 6.37 1.30
CA TYR A 83 5.73 5.53 0.14
C TYR A 83 6.95 4.90 -0.52
N GLN A 84 8.02 5.66 -0.77
CA GLN A 84 9.23 5.13 -1.37
C GLN A 84 9.87 4.04 -0.51
N LYS A 85 9.95 4.25 0.82
CA LYS A 85 10.55 3.27 1.74
C LYS A 85 9.72 1.98 1.81
N PHE A 86 8.38 2.09 1.83
CA PHE A 86 7.51 0.93 1.77
C PHE A 86 7.70 0.19 0.45
N PHE A 87 7.70 0.91 -0.65
CA PHE A 87 7.90 0.33 -1.97
C PHE A 87 9.24 -0.41 -2.06
N GLU A 88 10.35 0.24 -1.73
CA GLU A 88 11.70 -0.36 -1.77
C GLU A 88 11.82 -1.61 -0.88
N LYS A 89 11.17 -1.58 0.30
CA LYS A 89 11.22 -2.70 1.25
C LYS A 89 10.39 -3.90 0.79
N TYR A 90 9.19 -3.67 0.26
CA TYR A 90 8.22 -4.74 0.02
C TYR A 90 8.09 -5.16 -1.44
N MET A 91 8.47 -4.33 -2.42
CA MET A 91 8.43 -4.68 -3.84
C MET A 91 9.26 -5.94 -4.19
N PRO A 92 10.40 -6.24 -3.53
CA PRO A 92 11.11 -7.50 -3.75
C PRO A 92 10.31 -8.76 -3.42
N LEU A 93 9.28 -8.66 -2.58
CA LEU A 93 8.37 -9.76 -2.23
C LEU A 93 7.25 -9.98 -3.25
N VAL A 94 7.04 -9.04 -4.17
CA VAL A 94 6.07 -9.18 -5.25
C VAL A 94 6.63 -10.13 -6.31
N ALA A 95 5.79 -11.04 -6.81
CA ALA A 95 6.13 -11.94 -7.91
C ALA A 95 6.47 -11.13 -9.19
N ASP A 96 7.14 -11.77 -10.15
CA ASP A 96 7.60 -11.05 -11.35
C ASP A 96 6.42 -10.54 -12.19
N GLU A 97 5.34 -11.31 -12.30
CA GLU A 97 4.08 -10.92 -12.94
C GLU A 97 3.13 -10.14 -12.00
N GLY A 98 3.54 -9.87 -10.77
CA GLY A 98 2.73 -9.19 -9.79
C GLY A 98 2.73 -7.67 -9.96
N ILE A 99 1.86 -7.01 -9.21
CA ILE A 99 1.68 -5.56 -9.27
C ILE A 99 1.87 -4.92 -7.89
N CYS A 100 2.28 -3.66 -7.90
CA CYS A 100 2.14 -2.79 -6.74
C CYS A 100 1.11 -1.71 -7.03
N ILE A 101 0.18 -1.50 -6.09
CA ILE A 101 -0.81 -0.44 -6.14
C ILE A 101 -0.51 0.55 -5.02
N VAL A 102 -0.40 1.82 -5.37
CA VAL A 102 -0.23 2.92 -4.39
C VAL A 102 -1.39 3.87 -4.53
N ASP A 103 -2.12 4.09 -3.42
CA ASP A 103 -3.30 4.95 -3.39
C ASP A 103 -2.98 6.38 -2.93
N ASN A 104 -3.89 7.31 -3.18
CA ASN A 104 -3.89 8.70 -2.74
C ASN A 104 -2.70 9.56 -3.23
N LEU A 105 -2.24 9.36 -4.44
CA LEU A 105 -1.13 10.12 -5.01
C LEU A 105 -1.47 11.56 -5.41
N ASP A 106 -2.75 11.91 -5.55
CA ASP A 106 -3.18 13.29 -5.82
C ASP A 106 -3.37 14.11 -4.56
N PHE A 107 -3.55 13.45 -3.42
CA PHE A 107 -3.75 14.06 -2.11
C PHE A 107 -4.76 15.21 -2.16
N HIS A 108 -6.02 14.86 -2.50
CA HIS A 108 -7.13 15.80 -2.68
C HIS A 108 -6.85 16.90 -3.73
N GLY A 109 -6.08 16.56 -4.76
CA GLY A 109 -5.66 17.50 -5.81
C GLY A 109 -4.53 18.46 -5.40
N MET A 110 -4.05 18.41 -4.17
CA MET A 110 -3.01 19.33 -3.66
C MET A 110 -1.67 19.16 -4.36
N ILE A 111 -1.41 17.98 -4.96
CA ILE A 111 -0.16 17.75 -5.71
C ILE A 111 -0.03 18.68 -6.93
N PHE A 112 -1.15 19.18 -7.46
CA PHE A 112 -1.17 20.03 -8.66
C PHE A 112 -1.02 21.50 -8.32
N ASP A 113 -1.12 21.90 -7.02
CA ASP A 113 -1.06 23.29 -6.58
C ASP A 113 -0.30 23.45 -5.26
N ILE A 114 0.90 22.88 -5.20
CA ILE A 114 1.74 22.80 -4.00
C ILE A 114 2.08 24.21 -3.47
N ASP A 115 2.27 25.18 -4.37
CA ASP A 115 2.73 26.50 -3.97
C ASP A 115 1.68 27.26 -3.16
N ASN A 116 0.41 27.03 -3.38
CA ASN A 116 -0.70 27.65 -2.67
C ASN A 116 -1.06 26.97 -1.35
N ILE A 117 -0.41 25.85 -0.99
CA ILE A 117 -0.64 25.17 0.29
C ILE A 117 -0.09 26.04 1.43
N LYS A 118 -0.99 26.57 2.27
CA LYS A 118 -0.64 27.46 3.40
C LYS A 118 -0.03 26.70 4.58
N ASN A 119 -0.54 25.49 4.88
CA ASN A 119 -0.05 24.71 6.01
C ASN A 119 1.32 24.10 5.66
N ARG A 120 2.33 24.44 6.45
CA ARG A 120 3.73 24.00 6.23
C ARG A 120 3.86 22.46 6.27
N ASN A 121 3.19 21.80 7.22
CA ASN A 121 3.29 20.34 7.37
C ASN A 121 2.63 19.64 6.19
N THR A 122 1.45 20.09 5.78
CA THR A 122 0.74 19.60 4.58
C THR A 122 1.59 19.81 3.34
N LYS A 123 2.18 21.01 3.16
CA LYS A 123 3.07 21.29 2.03
C LYS A 123 4.27 20.35 1.98
N GLN A 124 4.89 20.06 3.12
CA GLN A 124 6.01 19.11 3.19
C GLN A 124 5.58 17.68 2.86
N LEU A 125 4.39 17.27 3.32
CA LEU A 125 3.83 15.94 2.99
C LEU A 125 3.59 15.81 1.49
N VAL A 126 2.90 16.79 0.88
CA VAL A 126 2.62 16.78 -0.57
C VAL A 126 3.90 16.78 -1.41
N LYS A 127 4.94 17.51 -0.98
CA LYS A 127 6.26 17.45 -1.62
C LYS A 127 6.89 16.04 -1.56
N LYS A 128 6.68 15.30 -0.47
CA LYS A 128 7.18 13.92 -0.38
C LYS A 128 6.42 12.97 -1.31
N ILE A 129 5.10 13.13 -1.40
CA ILE A 129 4.27 12.37 -2.34
C ILE A 129 4.73 12.66 -3.79
N LYS A 130 4.91 13.93 -4.12
CA LYS A 130 5.41 14.32 -5.45
C LYS A 130 6.77 13.73 -5.76
N ARG A 131 7.72 13.75 -4.81
CA ARG A 131 9.04 13.14 -5.02
C ARG A 131 8.95 11.64 -5.29
N PHE A 132 8.10 10.92 -4.55
CA PHE A 132 7.86 9.51 -4.83
C PHE A 132 7.28 9.30 -6.23
N LYS A 133 6.27 10.11 -6.60
CA LYS A 133 5.65 10.06 -7.92
C LYS A 133 6.69 10.29 -9.02
N ASP A 134 7.45 11.38 -8.94
CA ASP A 134 8.49 11.69 -9.91
C ASP A 134 9.53 10.54 -9.98
N TRP A 135 10.02 10.08 -8.83
CA TRP A 135 11.00 8.99 -8.73
C TRP A 135 10.52 7.68 -9.37
N ILE A 136 9.28 7.27 -9.14
CA ILE A 136 8.79 5.99 -9.67
C ILE A 136 8.53 6.08 -11.19
N PHE A 137 8.10 7.23 -11.69
CA PHE A 137 7.90 7.44 -13.12
C PHE A 137 9.22 7.49 -13.92
N ASP A 138 10.28 8.01 -13.31
CA ASP A 138 11.61 8.09 -13.90
C ASP A 138 12.41 6.78 -13.75
N ASN A 139 11.86 5.79 -13.02
CA ASN A 139 12.58 4.55 -12.73
C ASN A 139 12.44 3.52 -13.87
N GLU A 140 13.52 3.28 -14.58
CA GLU A 140 13.56 2.37 -15.75
C GLU A 140 13.28 0.88 -15.41
N LEU A 141 13.33 0.50 -14.13
CA LEU A 141 13.08 -0.88 -13.69
C LEU A 141 11.58 -1.24 -13.63
N TYR A 142 10.70 -0.24 -13.76
CA TYR A 142 9.27 -0.42 -13.57
C TYR A 142 8.47 0.18 -14.71
N ASP A 143 7.37 -0.48 -15.06
CA ASP A 143 6.29 0.08 -15.86
C ASP A 143 5.24 0.66 -14.92
N VAL A 144 4.87 1.91 -15.14
CA VAL A 144 4.03 2.68 -14.24
C VAL A 144 2.80 3.20 -14.99
N GLU A 145 1.62 2.82 -14.52
CA GLU A 145 0.35 3.34 -15.01
C GLU A 145 -0.30 4.21 -13.94
N TYR A 146 -0.74 5.40 -14.32
CA TYR A 146 -1.43 6.31 -13.41
C TYR A 146 -2.89 6.46 -13.78
N HIS A 147 -3.76 6.31 -12.80
CA HIS A 147 -5.21 6.38 -12.96
C HIS A 147 -5.79 7.53 -12.12
N HIS A 148 -6.49 8.45 -12.79
CA HIS A 148 -7.26 9.53 -12.14
C HIS A 148 -8.59 8.98 -11.59
N VAL A 149 -8.51 8.02 -10.67
CA VAL A 149 -9.65 7.43 -9.98
C VAL A 149 -9.47 7.68 -8.49
N GLY A 150 -10.54 8.07 -7.81
CA GLY A 150 -10.47 8.42 -6.39
C GLY A 150 -9.52 9.58 -6.14
N ASP A 151 -8.52 9.38 -5.30
CA ASP A 151 -7.47 10.36 -4.96
C ASP A 151 -6.13 10.06 -5.67
N GLY A 152 -6.21 9.49 -6.87
CA GLY A 152 -5.06 9.13 -7.72
C GLY A 152 -4.43 7.80 -7.33
N ILE A 153 -4.50 6.82 -8.23
CA ILE A 153 -3.96 5.47 -8.07
C ILE A 153 -2.81 5.25 -9.04
N CYS A 154 -1.73 4.66 -8.53
CA CYS A 154 -0.61 4.23 -9.36
C CYS A 154 -0.51 2.70 -9.34
N VAL A 155 -0.44 2.09 -10.52
CA VAL A 155 -0.19 0.66 -10.72
C VAL A 155 1.21 0.48 -11.27
N ILE A 156 2.03 -0.28 -10.57
CA ILE A 156 3.46 -0.44 -10.86
C ILE A 156 3.76 -1.92 -11.10
N ARG A 157 4.46 -2.23 -12.18
CA ARG A 157 4.92 -3.59 -12.54
C ARG A 157 6.43 -3.60 -12.69
N LYS A 158 7.06 -4.71 -12.36
CA LYS A 158 8.46 -4.92 -12.73
C LYS A 158 8.57 -5.00 -14.25
N ARG A 159 9.53 -4.28 -14.81
CA ARG A 159 9.85 -4.43 -16.23
C ARG A 159 10.61 -5.73 -16.43
N VAL A 160 10.07 -6.61 -17.24
CA VAL A 160 10.77 -7.85 -17.61
C VAL A 160 11.93 -7.48 -18.52
N ALA A 161 13.16 -7.86 -18.15
CA ALA A 161 14.31 -7.71 -19.03
C ALA A 161 14.08 -8.55 -20.30
N GLN A 162 14.13 -7.90 -21.45
CA GLN A 162 14.09 -8.58 -22.76
C GLN A 162 15.40 -9.30 -23.00
#